data_121eca2d459e4504327b0bbefbe43aca
#
_entry.id   121eca2d459e4504327b0bbefbe43aca
#
_cell.length_a   1.000
_cell.length_b   1.000
_cell.length_c   1.000
_cell.angle_alpha   90.00
_cell.angle_beta   90.00
_cell.angle_gamma   90.00
#
_symmetry.space_group_name_H-M   'P 1'
#
loop_
_entity.id
_entity.type
_entity.pdbx_description
1 polymer ?
#
loop_
_entity_poly.entity_id
_entity_poly.type
_entity_poly.pdbx_seq_one_letter_code
_entity_poly.pdbx_strand_id
1 'polypeptide(L)'
;GLVVAIDHLGLVVDALVDGIENGRPFRVLAPFTVLRASLLTAVRTKWLLMPDSRKQRQFRALRLEYQNQKELRAALGDLTGKHLSEELNEDRDKARRFVDERIETLESRALEFGPDYKLTTLPDTVSMIPMVVDKDSFLGMGIRLLWRTGSATVHGYHWASILAGGQPGEFSEQDFNQLLLGSTLLTKEALKLYERRAGFVAGAV
;
A
#
# COMPACT_ATOMS: atom_id res chain seq x y z
N GLY A 1 -0.47 0.34 -7.68
CA GLY A 1 0.44 0.17 -6.51
C GLY A 1 1.77 0.86 -6.73
N LEU A 2 2.54 0.47 -7.77
CA LEU A 2 3.89 1.02 -7.99
C LEU A 2 3.88 2.54 -8.23
N VAL A 3 2.98 3.03 -9.08
CA VAL A 3 2.80 4.47 -9.33
C VAL A 3 2.55 5.23 -8.01
N VAL A 4 1.68 4.70 -7.17
CA VAL A 4 1.36 5.31 -5.86
C VAL A 4 2.59 5.31 -4.94
N ALA A 5 3.39 4.23 -4.93
CA ALA A 5 4.61 4.18 -4.13
C ALA A 5 5.63 5.25 -4.56
N ILE A 6 5.82 5.41 -5.87
CA ILE A 6 6.74 6.40 -6.46
C ILE A 6 6.26 7.82 -6.19
N ASP A 7 4.97 8.09 -6.40
CA ASP A 7 4.35 9.39 -6.15
C ASP A 7 4.51 9.84 -4.68
N HIS A 8 4.27 8.94 -3.74
CA HIS A 8 4.46 9.24 -2.32
C HIS A 8 5.94 9.49 -1.95
N LEU A 9 6.88 8.75 -2.57
CA LEU A 9 8.31 9.03 -2.37
C LEU A 9 8.69 10.40 -2.95
N GLY A 10 8.19 10.74 -4.15
CA GLY A 10 8.39 12.05 -4.78
C GLY A 10 7.92 13.18 -3.88
N LEU A 11 6.71 13.08 -3.33
CA LEU A 11 6.17 14.09 -2.41
C LEU A 11 7.08 14.35 -1.19
N VAL A 12 7.68 13.29 -0.64
CA VAL A 12 8.61 13.45 0.50
C VAL A 12 9.91 14.11 0.07
N VAL A 13 10.45 13.74 -1.11
CA VAL A 13 11.66 14.36 -1.66
C VAL A 13 11.42 15.84 -1.95
N ASP A 14 10.30 16.18 -2.57
CA ASP A 14 9.94 17.57 -2.89
C ASP A 14 9.81 18.41 -1.61
N ALA A 15 9.20 17.87 -0.56
CA ALA A 15 9.09 18.54 0.73
C ALA A 15 10.46 18.75 1.42
N LEU A 16 11.38 17.79 1.27
CA LEU A 16 12.76 17.92 1.78
C LEU A 16 13.53 18.99 1.02
N VAL A 17 13.45 18.99 -0.31
CA VAL A 17 14.11 19.98 -1.18
C VAL A 17 13.57 21.38 -0.87
N ASP A 18 12.25 21.56 -0.82
CA ASP A 18 11.64 22.85 -0.49
C ASP A 18 12.05 23.35 0.91
N GLY A 19 12.15 22.44 1.89
CA GLY A 19 12.64 22.76 3.24
C GLY A 19 14.09 23.28 3.21
N ILE A 20 14.96 22.62 2.46
CA ILE A 20 16.38 23.00 2.36
C ILE A 20 16.56 24.29 1.57
N GLU A 21 15.93 24.42 0.41
CA GLU A 21 16.15 25.57 -0.51
C GLU A 21 15.45 26.84 -0.02
N ASN A 22 14.26 26.72 0.56
CA ASN A 22 13.42 27.85 0.95
C ASN A 22 13.33 28.08 2.46
N GLY A 23 14.07 27.31 3.26
CA GLY A 23 14.08 27.43 4.73
C GLY A 23 12.73 27.16 5.36
N ARG A 24 11.86 26.39 4.72
CA ARG A 24 10.53 26.06 5.25
C ARG A 24 10.64 24.96 6.29
N PRO A 25 9.86 25.05 7.39
CA PRO A 25 9.90 24.02 8.42
C PRO A 25 9.36 22.69 7.86
N PHE A 26 10.16 21.63 8.02
CA PHE A 26 9.74 20.29 7.68
C PHE A 26 8.65 19.78 8.65
N ARG A 27 7.59 19.24 8.14
CA ARG A 27 6.51 18.71 8.97
C ARG A 27 6.96 17.45 9.69
N VAL A 28 6.80 17.41 11.02
CA VAL A 28 7.37 16.34 11.87
C VAL A 28 6.73 14.98 11.59
N LEU A 29 5.42 14.88 11.48
CA LEU A 29 4.70 13.60 11.43
C LEU A 29 4.14 13.23 10.05
N ALA A 30 3.80 14.22 9.22
CA ALA A 30 3.18 13.96 7.93
C ALA A 30 4.01 13.05 7.00
N PRO A 31 5.35 13.19 6.91
CA PRO A 31 6.19 12.32 6.09
C PRO A 31 6.14 10.84 6.48
N PHE A 32 6.00 10.52 7.76
CA PHE A 32 5.85 9.12 8.20
C PHE A 32 4.60 8.46 7.63
N THR A 33 3.49 9.20 7.57
CA THR A 33 2.25 8.72 6.96
C THR A 33 2.43 8.44 5.48
N VAL A 34 3.07 9.36 4.77
CA VAL A 34 3.32 9.25 3.32
C VAL A 34 4.27 8.09 3.03
N LEU A 35 5.39 8.00 3.75
CA LEU A 35 6.36 6.90 3.59
C LEU A 35 5.75 5.54 3.94
N ARG A 36 4.89 5.48 4.97
CA ARG A 36 4.15 4.26 5.29
C ARG A 36 3.23 3.83 4.14
N ALA A 37 2.55 4.77 3.48
CA ALA A 37 1.70 4.48 2.33
C ALA A 37 2.53 3.99 1.13
N SER A 38 3.70 4.59 0.88
CA SER A 38 4.67 4.10 -0.11
C SER A 38 5.12 2.67 0.20
N LEU A 39 5.53 2.41 1.43
CA LEU A 39 5.95 1.08 1.90
C LEU A 39 4.85 0.03 1.67
N LEU A 40 3.60 0.35 2.06
CA LEU A 40 2.45 -0.52 1.86
C LEU A 40 2.25 -0.91 0.39
N THR A 41 2.27 0.09 -0.48
CA THR A 41 2.01 -0.14 -1.90
C THR A 41 3.15 -0.88 -2.59
N ALA A 42 4.41 -0.64 -2.17
CA ALA A 42 5.58 -1.39 -2.62
C ALA A 42 5.52 -2.87 -2.17
N VAL A 43 5.18 -3.14 -0.91
CA VAL A 43 4.99 -4.50 -0.38
C VAL A 43 3.90 -5.24 -1.15
N ARG A 44 2.75 -4.62 -1.36
CA ARG A 44 1.63 -5.22 -2.13
C ARG A 44 2.02 -5.51 -3.56
N THR A 45 2.74 -4.60 -4.22
CA THR A 45 3.22 -4.78 -5.59
C THR A 45 4.21 -5.93 -5.68
N LYS A 46 5.18 -5.99 -4.76
CA LYS A 46 6.15 -7.08 -4.70
C LYS A 46 5.45 -8.41 -4.43
N TRP A 47 4.53 -8.47 -3.47
CA TRP A 47 3.73 -9.66 -3.19
C TRP A 47 2.95 -10.15 -4.40
N LEU A 48 2.35 -9.24 -5.17
CA LEU A 48 1.62 -9.57 -6.39
C LEU A 48 2.53 -10.21 -7.45
N LEU A 49 3.72 -9.63 -7.67
CA LEU A 49 4.60 -9.97 -8.79
C LEU A 49 5.60 -11.11 -8.48
N MET A 50 5.83 -11.41 -7.21
CA MET A 50 6.88 -12.32 -6.77
C MET A 50 6.72 -13.77 -7.25
N PRO A 51 5.51 -14.38 -7.32
CA PRO A 51 5.40 -15.76 -7.76
C PRO A 51 5.94 -15.94 -9.18
N ASP A 52 6.67 -17.04 -9.42
CA ASP A 52 7.16 -17.37 -10.75
C ASP A 52 6.01 -17.79 -11.68
N SER A 53 5.02 -18.48 -11.17
CA SER A 53 3.83 -18.87 -11.91
C SER A 53 2.98 -17.67 -12.33
N ARG A 54 2.77 -17.51 -13.64
CA ARG A 54 1.85 -16.49 -14.18
C ARG A 54 0.43 -16.67 -13.63
N LYS A 55 -0.02 -17.91 -13.50
CA LYS A 55 -1.33 -18.24 -12.94
C LYS A 55 -1.49 -17.72 -11.52
N GLN A 56 -0.48 -17.90 -10.66
CA GLN A 56 -0.51 -17.38 -9.30
C GLN A 56 -0.52 -15.86 -9.26
N ARG A 57 0.26 -15.18 -10.11
CA ARG A 57 0.23 -13.71 -10.21
C ARG A 57 -1.14 -13.19 -10.65
N GLN A 58 -1.73 -13.82 -11.67
CA GLN A 58 -3.08 -13.47 -12.15
C GLN A 58 -4.13 -13.67 -11.05
N PHE A 59 -4.05 -14.74 -10.28
CA PHE A 59 -4.96 -14.97 -9.17
C PHE A 59 -4.76 -13.96 -8.03
N ARG A 60 -3.51 -13.58 -7.71
CA ARG A 60 -3.24 -12.51 -6.74
C ARG A 60 -3.79 -11.16 -7.22
N ALA A 61 -3.69 -10.85 -8.51
CA ALA A 61 -4.31 -9.66 -9.10
C ALA A 61 -5.84 -9.69 -8.97
N LEU A 62 -6.46 -10.83 -9.23
CA LEU A 62 -7.90 -11.03 -9.07
C LEU A 62 -8.34 -10.79 -7.61
N ARG A 63 -7.60 -11.29 -6.63
CA ARG A 63 -7.88 -11.07 -5.20
C ARG A 63 -7.76 -9.60 -4.80
N LEU A 64 -6.75 -8.89 -5.32
CA LEU A 64 -6.58 -7.44 -5.07
C LEU A 64 -7.78 -6.66 -5.62
N GLU A 65 -8.19 -6.97 -6.84
CA GLU A 65 -9.33 -6.31 -7.46
C GLU A 65 -10.64 -6.65 -6.72
N TYR A 66 -10.84 -7.89 -6.33
CA TYR A 66 -11.99 -8.31 -5.53
C TYR A 66 -12.09 -7.54 -4.21
N GLN A 67 -10.97 -7.41 -3.49
CA GLN A 67 -10.93 -6.60 -2.25
C GLN A 67 -11.25 -5.14 -2.54
N ASN A 68 -10.69 -4.56 -3.61
CA ASN A 68 -10.96 -3.18 -4.00
C ASN A 68 -12.46 -2.95 -4.28
N GLN A 69 -13.11 -3.87 -4.98
CA GLN A 69 -14.56 -3.78 -5.24
C GLN A 69 -15.37 -3.93 -3.95
N LYS A 70 -14.97 -4.78 -3.01
CA LYS A 70 -15.62 -4.91 -1.70
C LYS A 70 -15.52 -3.62 -0.87
N GLU A 71 -14.35 -2.99 -0.86
CA GLU A 71 -14.16 -1.70 -0.17
C GLU A 71 -15.01 -0.59 -0.80
N LEU A 72 -15.07 -0.53 -2.14
CA LEU A 72 -15.93 0.42 -2.85
C LEU A 72 -17.40 0.18 -2.54
N ARG A 73 -17.83 -1.09 -2.52
CA ARG A 73 -19.20 -1.47 -2.13
C ARG A 73 -19.55 -0.99 -0.72
N ALA A 74 -18.63 -1.18 0.23
CA ALA A 74 -18.79 -0.72 1.60
C ALA A 74 -18.90 0.81 1.66
N ALA A 75 -17.98 1.52 1.00
CA ALA A 75 -18.02 2.99 0.94
C ALA A 75 -19.33 3.52 0.32
N LEU A 76 -19.83 2.90 -0.76
CA LEU A 76 -21.12 3.24 -1.33
C LEU A 76 -22.29 2.91 -0.37
N GLY A 77 -22.12 1.90 0.50
CA GLY A 77 -23.08 1.55 1.54
C GLY A 77 -23.15 2.59 2.66
N ASP A 78 -22.04 3.26 2.94
CA ASP A 78 -21.96 4.33 3.96
C ASP A 78 -22.57 5.65 3.46
N LEU A 79 -22.71 5.83 2.14
CA LEU A 79 -23.39 6.97 1.54
C LEU A 79 -24.91 6.84 1.69
N THR A 80 -25.38 6.92 2.94
CA THR A 80 -26.79 6.86 3.30
C THR A 80 -27.20 8.12 4.06
N GLY A 81 -28.39 8.64 3.80
CA GLY A 81 -28.90 9.74 4.60
C GLY A 81 -30.02 10.54 3.92
N LYS A 82 -30.82 11.18 4.76
CA LYS A 82 -31.94 12.04 4.35
C LYS A 82 -31.50 13.33 3.62
N HIS A 83 -30.17 13.56 3.53
CA HIS A 83 -29.59 14.77 2.95
C HIS A 83 -29.05 14.55 1.53
N LEU A 84 -29.09 13.32 1.01
CA LEU A 84 -28.74 13.07 -0.38
C LEU A 84 -29.90 13.47 -1.29
N SER A 85 -29.59 14.20 -2.36
CA SER A 85 -30.58 14.48 -3.42
C SER A 85 -31.04 13.17 -4.07
N GLU A 86 -32.17 13.19 -4.74
CA GLU A 86 -32.70 12.05 -5.49
C GLU A 86 -31.68 11.60 -6.56
N GLU A 87 -31.10 12.55 -7.29
CA GLU A 87 -30.08 12.32 -8.31
C GLU A 87 -28.85 11.60 -7.74
N LEU A 88 -28.32 12.05 -6.58
CA LEU A 88 -27.17 11.40 -5.93
C LEU A 88 -27.51 9.99 -5.43
N ASN A 89 -28.75 9.76 -4.98
CA ASN A 89 -29.19 8.41 -4.61
C ASN A 89 -29.26 7.48 -5.83
N GLU A 90 -29.79 7.96 -6.96
CA GLU A 90 -29.82 7.18 -8.20
C GLU A 90 -28.41 6.84 -8.70
N ASP A 91 -27.48 7.79 -8.67
CA ASP A 91 -26.11 7.58 -9.11
C ASP A 91 -25.36 6.61 -8.18
N ARG A 92 -25.56 6.72 -6.86
CA ARG A 92 -25.06 5.74 -5.91
C ARG A 92 -25.58 4.33 -6.22
N ASP A 93 -26.87 4.20 -6.49
CA ASP A 93 -27.50 2.91 -6.74
C ASP A 93 -27.05 2.32 -8.09
N LYS A 94 -26.80 3.14 -9.12
CA LYS A 94 -26.16 2.73 -10.38
C LYS A 94 -24.73 2.22 -10.12
N ALA A 95 -23.94 2.99 -9.38
CA ALA A 95 -22.57 2.61 -9.02
C ALA A 95 -22.54 1.28 -8.23
N ARG A 96 -23.48 1.11 -7.28
CA ARG A 96 -23.58 -0.10 -6.48
C ARG A 96 -23.90 -1.34 -7.34
N ARG A 97 -24.85 -1.24 -8.26
CA ARG A 97 -25.14 -2.33 -9.21
C ARG A 97 -23.93 -2.69 -10.05
N PHE A 98 -23.22 -1.71 -10.59
CA PHE A 98 -21.99 -1.94 -11.34
C PHE A 98 -20.92 -2.68 -10.51
N VAL A 99 -20.76 -2.31 -9.24
CA VAL A 99 -19.81 -2.97 -8.33
C VAL A 99 -20.25 -4.42 -8.03
N ASP A 100 -21.55 -4.66 -7.81
CA ASP A 100 -22.08 -5.99 -7.56
C ASP A 100 -21.86 -6.92 -8.77
N GLU A 101 -22.17 -6.47 -9.99
CA GLU A 101 -21.90 -7.21 -11.24
C GLU A 101 -20.39 -7.48 -11.43
N ARG A 102 -19.55 -6.52 -11.03
CA ARG A 102 -18.09 -6.70 -11.09
C ARG A 102 -17.61 -7.76 -10.10
N ILE A 103 -18.14 -7.78 -8.89
CA ILE A 103 -17.84 -8.79 -7.86
C ILE A 103 -18.23 -10.18 -8.38
N GLU A 104 -19.44 -10.37 -8.92
CA GLU A 104 -19.91 -11.63 -9.50
C GLU A 104 -19.00 -12.12 -10.66
N THR A 105 -18.57 -11.18 -11.51
CA THR A 105 -17.63 -11.47 -12.60
C THR A 105 -16.29 -11.98 -12.06
N LEU A 106 -15.77 -11.37 -10.98
CA LEU A 106 -14.52 -11.77 -10.37
C LEU A 106 -14.64 -13.14 -9.69
N GLU A 107 -15.77 -13.42 -9.04
CA GLU A 107 -16.07 -14.72 -8.43
C GLU A 107 -16.14 -15.81 -9.48
N SER A 108 -16.83 -15.56 -10.58
CA SER A 108 -16.91 -16.51 -11.72
C SER A 108 -15.53 -16.80 -12.30
N ARG A 109 -14.71 -15.76 -12.50
CA ARG A 109 -13.32 -15.93 -12.99
C ARG A 109 -12.43 -16.69 -12.00
N ALA A 110 -12.68 -16.57 -10.71
CA ALA A 110 -11.90 -17.31 -9.72
C ALA A 110 -12.08 -18.81 -9.84
N LEU A 111 -13.28 -19.27 -10.22
CA LEU A 111 -13.57 -20.69 -10.44
C LEU A 111 -12.71 -21.29 -11.57
N GLU A 112 -12.33 -20.49 -12.58
CA GLU A 112 -11.47 -20.93 -13.69
C GLU A 112 -10.05 -21.30 -13.22
N PHE A 113 -9.62 -20.81 -12.07
CA PHE A 113 -8.30 -21.13 -11.50
C PHE A 113 -8.27 -22.52 -10.84
N GLY A 114 -9.43 -23.11 -10.54
CA GLY A 114 -9.56 -24.42 -9.92
C GLY A 114 -9.90 -24.36 -8.43
N PRO A 115 -10.17 -25.52 -7.78
CA PRO A 115 -10.76 -25.60 -6.45
C PRO A 115 -9.86 -25.07 -5.31
N ASP A 116 -8.54 -25.03 -5.53
CA ASP A 116 -7.58 -24.54 -4.54
C ASP A 116 -7.49 -23.01 -4.50
N TYR A 117 -8.08 -22.35 -5.50
CA TYR A 117 -8.03 -20.89 -5.63
C TYR A 117 -9.32 -20.25 -5.11
N LYS A 118 -9.27 -19.77 -3.86
CA LYS A 118 -10.41 -19.11 -3.21
C LYS A 118 -10.19 -17.60 -3.08
N LEU A 119 -11.21 -16.80 -3.38
CA LEU A 119 -11.24 -15.37 -3.14
C LEU A 119 -11.42 -15.11 -1.63
N THR A 120 -10.38 -15.33 -0.87
CA THR A 120 -10.32 -15.01 0.56
C THR A 120 -9.84 -13.58 0.76
N THR A 121 -10.09 -13.03 1.95
CA THR A 121 -9.52 -11.75 2.38
C THR A 121 -8.00 -11.75 2.15
N LEU A 122 -7.49 -10.63 1.65
CA LEU A 122 -6.05 -10.44 1.50
C LEU A 122 -5.36 -10.52 2.86
N PRO A 123 -4.12 -11.04 2.93
CA PRO A 123 -3.31 -10.85 4.11
C PRO A 123 -3.17 -9.36 4.42
N ASP A 124 -3.19 -9.00 5.69
CA ASP A 124 -2.85 -7.63 6.08
C ASP A 124 -1.38 -7.32 5.72
N THR A 125 -1.03 -6.04 5.73
CA THR A 125 0.31 -5.62 5.30
C THR A 125 1.41 -6.19 6.19
N VAL A 126 1.16 -6.30 7.51
CA VAL A 126 2.14 -6.87 8.44
C VAL A 126 2.42 -8.34 8.10
N SER A 127 1.39 -9.07 7.72
CA SER A 127 1.50 -10.46 7.26
C SER A 127 2.11 -10.58 5.85
N MET A 128 1.97 -9.56 4.99
CA MET A 128 2.60 -9.56 3.67
C MET A 128 4.12 -9.29 3.72
N ILE A 129 4.59 -8.49 4.67
CA ILE A 129 6.02 -8.14 4.78
C ILE A 129 6.90 -9.40 4.84
N PRO A 130 6.67 -10.39 5.73
CA PRO A 130 7.49 -11.60 5.75
C PRO A 130 7.35 -12.51 4.52
N MET A 131 6.34 -12.27 3.68
CA MET A 131 6.20 -12.98 2.41
C MET A 131 7.08 -12.39 1.30
N VAL A 132 7.51 -11.14 1.43
CA VAL A 132 8.27 -10.42 0.38
C VAL A 132 9.70 -10.08 0.78
N VAL A 133 10.00 -10.13 2.08
CA VAL A 133 11.35 -9.95 2.64
C VAL A 133 11.57 -11.06 3.64
N ASP A 134 12.78 -11.62 3.68
CA ASP A 134 13.12 -12.61 4.70
C ASP A 134 12.88 -12.04 6.10
N LYS A 135 11.94 -12.67 6.82
CA LYS A 135 11.45 -12.21 8.13
C LYS A 135 12.54 -12.18 9.20
N ASP A 136 13.55 -13.04 9.07
CA ASP A 136 14.62 -13.23 10.04
C ASP A 136 15.86 -12.40 9.67
N SER A 137 15.85 -11.75 8.49
CA SER A 137 16.87 -10.78 8.12
C SER A 137 16.75 -9.49 8.91
N PHE A 138 17.88 -8.80 9.10
CA PHE A 138 17.90 -7.47 9.71
C PHE A 138 16.96 -6.49 8.98
N LEU A 139 16.92 -6.55 7.63
CA LEU A 139 16.02 -5.75 6.82
C LEU A 139 14.55 -6.08 7.09
N GLY A 140 14.19 -7.37 7.14
CA GLY A 140 12.80 -7.78 7.37
C GLY A 140 12.30 -7.41 8.77
N MET A 141 13.13 -7.52 9.79
CA MET A 141 12.83 -7.05 11.14
C MET A 141 12.65 -5.53 11.17
N GLY A 142 13.58 -4.79 10.54
CA GLY A 142 13.53 -3.33 10.44
C GLY A 142 12.27 -2.84 9.75
N ILE A 143 11.93 -3.38 8.58
CA ILE A 143 10.72 -3.01 7.84
C ILE A 143 9.44 -3.26 8.66
N ARG A 144 9.35 -4.38 9.39
CA ARG A 144 8.18 -4.62 10.26
C ARG A 144 8.08 -3.63 11.41
N LEU A 145 9.22 -3.29 12.02
CA LEU A 145 9.26 -2.26 13.07
C LEU A 145 8.82 -0.92 12.52
N LEU A 146 9.40 -0.49 11.40
CA LEU A 146 9.06 0.77 10.71
C LEU A 146 7.57 0.83 10.31
N TRP A 147 7.02 -0.28 9.85
CA TRP A 147 5.58 -0.37 9.59
C TRP A 147 4.76 -0.11 10.85
N ARG A 148 5.14 -0.72 11.98
CA ARG A 148 4.42 -0.57 13.24
C ARG A 148 4.57 0.83 13.82
N THR A 149 5.78 1.42 13.80
CA THR A 149 6.02 2.79 14.29
C THR A 149 5.29 3.82 13.43
N GLY A 150 5.36 3.71 12.11
CA GLY A 150 4.59 4.55 11.19
C GLY A 150 3.08 4.41 11.38
N SER A 151 2.59 3.20 11.66
CA SER A 151 1.18 2.97 11.98
C SER A 151 0.78 3.61 13.31
N ALA A 152 1.63 3.50 14.34
CA ALA A 152 1.40 4.12 15.63
C ALA A 152 1.29 5.65 15.49
N THR A 153 2.18 6.27 14.73
CA THR A 153 2.18 7.71 14.45
C THR A 153 0.87 8.16 13.80
N VAL A 154 0.39 7.42 12.78
CA VAL A 154 -0.88 7.73 12.08
C VAL A 154 -2.08 7.65 13.01
N HIS A 155 -2.07 6.71 13.96
CA HIS A 155 -3.17 6.51 14.92
C HIS A 155 -3.00 7.33 16.21
N GLY A 156 -1.97 8.18 16.31
CA GLY A 156 -1.71 9.01 17.50
C GLY A 156 -1.20 8.22 18.70
N TYR A 157 -0.66 7.02 18.51
CA TYR A 157 -0.09 6.22 19.60
C TYR A 157 1.33 6.70 19.94
N HIS A 158 1.59 6.95 21.22
CA HIS A 158 2.86 7.50 21.70
C HIS A 158 3.97 6.47 21.91
N TRP A 159 3.68 5.17 21.89
CA TRP A 159 4.67 4.14 22.17
C TRP A 159 5.86 4.15 21.19
N ALA A 160 5.65 4.59 19.96
CA ALA A 160 6.71 4.70 18.96
C ALA A 160 7.81 5.69 19.41
N SER A 161 7.43 6.85 19.93
CA SER A 161 8.36 7.85 20.48
C SER A 161 9.10 7.31 21.71
N ILE A 162 8.43 6.56 22.57
CA ILE A 162 9.04 5.94 23.76
C ILE A 162 10.12 4.94 23.36
N LEU A 163 9.91 4.12 22.34
CA LEU A 163 10.93 3.17 21.85
C LEU A 163 12.17 3.87 21.28
N ALA A 164 11.98 5.05 20.68
CA ALA A 164 13.07 5.87 20.16
C ALA A 164 13.81 6.66 21.25
N GLY A 165 13.39 6.56 22.52
CA GLY A 165 13.95 7.34 23.64
C GLY A 165 13.61 8.82 23.61
N GLY A 166 12.66 9.23 22.75
CA GLY A 166 12.19 10.61 22.58
C GLY A 166 10.92 10.93 23.36
N GLN A 167 10.57 12.20 23.37
CA GLN A 167 9.30 12.68 23.91
C GLN A 167 8.17 12.46 22.89
N PRO A 168 6.92 12.29 23.34
CA PRO A 168 5.78 12.20 22.43
C PRO A 168 5.71 13.41 21.49
N GLY A 169 5.69 13.14 20.17
CA GLY A 169 5.63 14.17 19.13
C GLY A 169 6.98 14.73 18.68
N GLU A 170 8.09 14.28 19.25
CA GLU A 170 9.42 14.62 18.71
C GLU A 170 9.70 13.89 17.40
N PHE A 171 10.42 14.58 16.50
CA PHE A 171 10.88 14.01 15.24
C PHE A 171 12.11 13.16 15.46
N SER A 172 12.02 11.89 15.09
CA SER A 172 13.17 11.00 15.04
C SER A 172 13.74 11.00 13.62
N GLU A 173 14.84 11.68 13.41
CA GLU A 173 15.56 11.67 12.13
C GLU A 173 16.02 10.25 11.76
N GLN A 174 16.44 9.47 12.74
CA GLN A 174 16.86 8.09 12.52
C GLN A 174 15.71 7.22 11.98
N ASP A 175 14.53 7.29 12.62
CA ASP A 175 13.36 6.53 12.20
C ASP A 175 12.87 6.98 10.83
N PHE A 176 12.89 8.29 10.58
CA PHE A 176 12.55 8.86 9.28
C PHE A 176 13.48 8.34 8.18
N ASN A 177 14.80 8.42 8.37
CA ASN A 177 15.80 7.96 7.41
C ASN A 177 15.67 6.45 7.16
N GLN A 178 15.42 5.66 8.18
CA GLN A 178 15.20 4.22 8.05
C GLN A 178 13.92 3.91 7.26
N LEU A 179 12.82 4.62 7.53
CA LEU A 179 11.56 4.43 6.80
C LEU A 179 11.68 4.86 5.33
N LEU A 180 12.34 5.99 5.08
CA LEU A 180 12.64 6.48 3.73
C LEU A 180 13.48 5.44 2.97
N LEU A 181 14.56 4.95 3.57
CA LEU A 181 15.42 3.93 2.96
C LEU A 181 14.65 2.62 2.70
N GLY A 182 13.92 2.12 3.68
CA GLY A 182 13.12 0.90 3.55
C GLY A 182 12.06 1.00 2.45
N SER A 183 11.35 2.12 2.39
CA SER A 183 10.35 2.39 1.36
C SER A 183 10.98 2.48 -0.03
N THR A 184 12.11 3.17 -0.16
CA THR A 184 12.86 3.32 -1.40
C THR A 184 13.40 1.98 -1.91
N LEU A 185 14.02 1.18 -1.05
CA LEU A 185 14.56 -0.13 -1.40
C LEU A 185 13.45 -1.07 -1.89
N LEU A 186 12.33 -1.17 -1.18
CA LEU A 186 11.22 -2.02 -1.59
C LEU A 186 10.55 -1.54 -2.88
N THR A 187 10.41 -0.24 -3.05
CA THR A 187 9.87 0.33 -4.31
C THR A 187 10.79 0.00 -5.49
N LYS A 188 12.11 0.16 -5.31
CA LYS A 188 13.10 -0.21 -6.33
C LYS A 188 13.08 -1.69 -6.67
N GLU A 189 12.96 -2.57 -5.68
CA GLU A 189 12.84 -4.02 -5.91
C GLU A 189 11.52 -4.38 -6.62
N ALA A 190 10.42 -3.76 -6.24
CA ALA A 190 9.13 -3.94 -6.90
C ALA A 190 9.16 -3.46 -8.35
N LEU A 191 9.83 -2.33 -8.65
CA LEU A 191 10.04 -1.83 -10.01
C LEU A 191 10.87 -2.80 -10.85
N LYS A 192 12.02 -3.25 -10.36
CA LYS A 192 12.85 -4.24 -11.06
C LYS A 192 12.08 -5.54 -11.35
N LEU A 193 11.23 -5.96 -10.42
CA LEU A 193 10.40 -7.14 -10.60
C LEU A 193 9.33 -6.91 -11.66
N TYR A 194 8.71 -5.72 -11.68
CA TYR A 194 7.75 -5.31 -12.68
C TYR A 194 8.38 -5.29 -14.08
N GLU A 195 9.53 -4.64 -14.25
CA GLU A 195 10.27 -4.57 -15.52
C GLU A 195 10.58 -5.95 -16.07
N ARG A 196 11.10 -6.84 -15.22
CA ARG A 196 11.38 -8.24 -15.59
C ARG A 196 10.12 -9.00 -16.02
N ARG A 197 8.98 -8.81 -15.33
CA ARG A 197 7.72 -9.49 -15.64
C ARG A 197 7.00 -8.90 -16.86
N ALA A 198 7.24 -7.63 -17.15
CA ALA A 198 6.72 -6.94 -18.33
C ALA A 198 7.56 -7.18 -19.60
N GLY A 199 8.71 -7.85 -19.48
CA GLY A 199 9.61 -8.12 -20.61
C GLY A 199 10.46 -6.91 -21.03
N PHE A 200 10.56 -5.88 -20.19
CA PHE A 200 11.53 -4.80 -20.41
C PHE A 200 12.94 -5.35 -20.16
N VAL A 201 13.71 -5.48 -21.22
CA VAL A 201 15.14 -5.82 -21.13
C VAL A 201 15.86 -4.54 -20.70
N ALA A 202 16.49 -4.57 -19.55
CA ALA A 202 17.39 -3.49 -19.13
C ALA A 202 18.53 -3.41 -20.16
N GLY A 203 18.48 -2.40 -21.03
CA GLY A 203 19.54 -2.19 -22.02
C GLY A 203 19.10 -1.63 -23.38
N ALA A 204 17.85 -1.26 -23.57
CA ALA A 204 17.38 -0.61 -24.80
C ALA A 204 17.14 0.89 -24.56
N VAL A 205 18.18 1.64 -24.17
CA VAL A 205 18.31 3.11 -24.34
C VAL A 205 19.78 3.39 -24.57
#